data_7fee4f7ca420d711fb02ca72741fcd73
#
_entry.id   7fee4f7ca420d711fb02ca72741fcd73
#
_cell.length_a   1.000
_cell.length_b   1.000
_cell.length_c   1.000
_cell.angle_alpha   90.00
_cell.angle_beta   90.00
_cell.angle_gamma   90.00
#
_symmetry.space_group_name_H-M   'P 1'
#
loop_
_entity.id
_entity.type
_entity.pdbx_description
1 polymer ?
#
loop_
_entity_poly.entity_id
_entity_poly.type
_entity_poly.pdbx_seq_one_letter_code
_entity_poly.pdbx_strand_id
1 'polypeptide(L)'
;MIIIFGGTTEGRIAAKVLDEAGSPYYYSTRGNAQQIECKHGICVTGGLDSNAMLEFCTTHDIRLIIDAAHPFASLLHSTVGAVSEQLDIPVIRLERRYPPRDESLVWCDSFDDAIDYLESHEINHLLALSGVQTIGKLRRYWEKHACHFRVLDREIDGRTAVYLCYTQNIKSNLTPLFSHAGRP
;
A
#
# COMPACT_ATOMS: atom_id res chain seq x y z
N MET A 1 19.89 -0.46 16.76
CA MET A 1 19.47 0.08 15.45
C MET A 1 17.93 0.10 15.37
N ILE A 2 17.33 0.99 14.57
CA ILE A 2 15.87 1.09 14.36
C ILE A 2 15.55 0.64 12.94
N ILE A 3 14.42 -0.05 12.72
CA ILE A 3 13.88 -0.30 11.39
C ILE A 3 12.49 0.33 11.24
N ILE A 4 12.25 1.02 10.12
CA ILE A 4 10.94 1.57 9.74
C ILE A 4 10.42 0.76 8.56
N PHE A 5 9.27 0.13 8.70
CA PHE A 5 8.50 -0.40 7.58
C PHE A 5 7.63 0.73 7.02
N GLY A 6 8.05 1.30 5.90
CA GLY A 6 7.53 2.55 5.36
C GLY A 6 6.71 2.37 4.08
N GLY A 7 6.89 3.32 3.15
CA GLY A 7 6.13 3.40 1.91
C GLY A 7 4.83 4.21 2.01
N THR A 8 4.62 4.89 3.13
CA THR A 8 3.47 5.73 3.43
C THR A 8 3.91 7.14 3.84
N THR A 9 2.96 8.05 4.00
CA THR A 9 3.22 9.38 4.59
C THR A 9 3.72 9.26 6.02
N GLU A 10 3.15 8.35 6.80
CA GLU A 10 3.50 8.09 8.19
C GLU A 10 4.95 7.58 8.31
N GLY A 11 5.37 6.69 7.40
CA GLY A 11 6.76 6.23 7.33
C GLY A 11 7.74 7.35 7.01
N ARG A 12 7.37 8.29 6.12
CA ARG A 12 8.20 9.48 5.83
C ARG A 12 8.32 10.41 7.03
N ILE A 13 7.24 10.57 7.80
CA ILE A 13 7.25 11.37 9.04
C ILE A 13 8.19 10.73 10.07
N ALA A 14 8.10 9.39 10.26
CA ALA A 14 9.00 8.69 11.17
C ALA A 14 10.46 8.83 10.77
N ALA A 15 10.78 8.66 9.47
CA ALA A 15 12.13 8.86 8.95
C ALA A 15 12.65 10.29 9.20
N LYS A 16 11.81 11.30 8.93
CA LYS A 16 12.17 12.71 9.17
C LYS A 16 12.50 12.97 10.64
N VAL A 17 11.71 12.44 11.57
CA VAL A 17 11.96 12.58 13.02
C VAL A 17 13.31 11.97 13.41
N LEU A 18 13.64 10.78 12.89
CA LEU A 18 14.92 10.13 13.16
C LEU A 18 16.10 10.87 12.50
N ASP A 19 15.91 11.41 11.30
CA ASP A 19 16.91 12.25 10.63
C ASP A 19 17.19 13.55 11.41
N GLU A 20 16.16 14.21 11.94
CA GLU A 20 16.28 15.40 12.78
C GLU A 20 16.98 15.09 14.12
N ALA A 21 16.74 13.89 14.65
CA ALA A 21 17.40 13.41 15.87
C ALA A 21 18.84 12.90 15.63
N GLY A 22 19.30 12.80 14.40
CA GLY A 22 20.59 12.21 14.04
C GLY A 22 20.69 10.71 14.38
N SER A 23 19.55 10.02 14.50
CA SER A 23 19.50 8.61 14.89
C SER A 23 19.60 7.72 13.65
N PRO A 24 20.51 6.73 13.62
CA PRO A 24 20.62 5.83 12.49
C PRO A 24 19.45 4.83 12.45
N TYR A 25 18.96 4.55 11.23
CA TYR A 25 17.84 3.64 11.01
C TYR A 25 17.91 2.94 9.65
N TYR A 26 17.13 1.87 9.48
CA TYR A 26 16.79 1.28 8.20
C TYR A 26 15.39 1.72 7.78
N TYR A 27 15.22 2.09 6.51
CA TYR A 27 13.94 2.39 5.92
C TYR A 27 13.57 1.33 4.88
N SER A 28 12.65 0.44 5.25
CA SER A 28 12.26 -0.71 4.43
C SER A 28 10.99 -0.41 3.63
N THR A 29 11.04 -0.67 2.32
CA THR A 29 9.90 -0.60 1.41
C THR A 29 9.81 -1.84 0.54
N ARG A 30 8.60 -2.17 0.08
CA ARG A 30 8.40 -3.32 -0.79
C ARG A 30 9.03 -3.13 -2.17
N GLY A 31 9.07 -1.91 -2.68
CA GLY A 31 9.59 -1.60 -4.01
C GLY A 31 10.24 -0.23 -4.07
N ASN A 32 10.97 0.04 -5.16
CA ASN A 32 11.77 1.24 -5.35
C ASN A 32 10.92 2.53 -5.49
N ALA A 33 9.70 2.44 -6.00
CA ALA A 33 8.83 3.59 -6.21
C ALA A 33 8.46 4.35 -4.91
N GLN A 34 8.75 3.78 -3.75
CA GLN A 34 8.44 4.35 -2.43
C GLN A 34 9.69 4.75 -1.65
N GLN A 35 10.85 4.73 -2.30
CA GLN A 35 12.09 5.19 -1.69
C GLN A 35 12.02 6.68 -1.33
N ILE A 36 12.78 7.03 -0.31
CA ILE A 36 12.95 8.41 0.16
C ILE A 36 14.44 8.70 0.28
N GLU A 37 14.79 9.97 0.26
CA GLU A 37 16.13 10.39 0.68
C GLU A 37 16.19 10.28 2.21
N CYS A 38 17.10 9.46 2.71
CA CYS A 38 17.38 9.29 4.13
C CYS A 38 18.69 10.00 4.46
N LYS A 39 18.69 10.90 5.46
CA LYS A 39 19.90 11.61 5.87
C LYS A 39 20.78 10.75 6.78
N HIS A 40 20.19 10.02 7.69
CA HIS A 40 20.84 9.10 8.63
C HIS A 40 20.36 7.65 8.47
N GLY A 41 19.51 7.39 7.49
CA GLY A 41 18.92 6.08 7.22
C GLY A 41 19.55 5.36 6.03
N ILE A 42 19.42 4.05 6.06
CA ILE A 42 19.78 3.14 4.96
C ILE A 42 18.48 2.60 4.36
N CYS A 43 18.25 2.89 3.07
CA CYS A 43 17.06 2.36 2.38
C CYS A 43 17.26 0.91 1.99
N VAL A 44 16.26 0.08 2.32
CA VAL A 44 16.20 -1.36 2.00
C VAL A 44 14.94 -1.61 1.18
N THR A 45 15.07 -2.32 0.08
CA THR A 45 13.94 -2.69 -0.78
C THR A 45 13.79 -4.20 -0.88
N GLY A 46 12.55 -4.64 -1.00
CA GLY A 46 12.19 -6.05 -1.04
C GLY A 46 11.24 -6.42 0.10
N GLY A 47 10.36 -7.37 -0.17
CA GLY A 47 9.51 -7.93 0.87
C GLY A 47 10.33 -8.83 1.79
N LEU A 48 10.26 -8.61 3.09
CA LEU A 48 10.83 -9.51 4.09
C LEU A 48 9.73 -10.49 4.54
N ASP A 49 9.91 -11.77 4.30
CA ASP A 49 9.13 -12.81 4.97
C ASP A 49 9.58 -12.96 6.43
N SER A 50 8.94 -13.86 7.18
CA SER A 50 9.23 -14.03 8.60
C SER A 50 10.69 -14.40 8.86
N ASN A 51 11.27 -15.31 8.08
CA ASN A 51 12.66 -15.77 8.26
C ASN A 51 13.64 -14.66 7.90
N ALA A 52 13.45 -14.01 6.76
CA ALA A 52 14.27 -12.88 6.33
C ALA A 52 14.21 -11.71 7.30
N MET A 53 13.05 -11.44 7.91
CA MET A 53 12.89 -10.39 8.90
C MET A 53 13.61 -10.75 10.21
N LEU A 54 13.50 -11.98 10.68
CA LEU A 54 14.25 -12.47 11.85
C LEU A 54 15.75 -12.34 11.64
N GLU A 55 16.27 -12.83 10.50
CA GLU A 55 17.68 -12.74 10.14
C GLU A 55 18.14 -11.28 10.06
N PHE A 56 17.36 -10.42 9.40
CA PHE A 56 17.66 -9.00 9.28
C PHE A 56 17.74 -8.32 10.65
N CYS A 57 16.73 -8.52 11.50
CA CYS A 57 16.69 -7.92 12.83
C CYS A 57 17.86 -8.36 13.70
N THR A 58 18.23 -9.63 13.63
CA THR A 58 19.35 -10.19 14.39
C THR A 58 20.70 -9.68 13.86
N THR A 59 20.92 -9.74 12.54
CA THR A 59 22.18 -9.33 11.89
C THR A 59 22.48 -7.85 12.08
N HIS A 60 21.45 -7.01 12.07
CA HIS A 60 21.60 -5.57 12.16
C HIS A 60 21.35 -5.00 13.56
N ASP A 61 21.25 -5.84 14.60
CA ASP A 61 21.00 -5.45 15.98
C ASP A 61 19.81 -4.47 16.09
N ILE A 62 18.68 -4.85 15.51
CA ILE A 62 17.47 -4.02 15.58
C ILE A 62 16.93 -4.05 17.02
N ARG A 63 16.67 -2.87 17.58
CA ARG A 63 16.19 -2.67 18.95
C ARG A 63 14.81 -2.02 19.02
N LEU A 64 14.30 -1.55 17.88
CA LEU A 64 12.99 -0.95 17.76
C LEU A 64 12.48 -1.14 16.34
N ILE A 65 11.24 -1.58 16.21
CA ILE A 65 10.52 -1.64 14.94
C ILE A 65 9.48 -0.52 14.92
N ILE A 66 9.46 0.28 13.86
CA ILE A 66 8.38 1.23 13.57
C ILE A 66 7.60 0.69 12.39
N ASP A 67 6.41 0.17 12.66
CA ASP A 67 5.49 -0.29 11.63
C ASP A 67 4.60 0.87 11.18
N ALA A 68 5.03 1.55 10.12
CA ALA A 68 4.32 2.63 9.46
C ALA A 68 3.84 2.22 8.05
N ALA A 69 3.72 0.93 7.80
CA ALA A 69 3.23 0.42 6.53
C ALA A 69 1.74 0.69 6.33
N HIS A 70 1.28 0.52 5.09
CA HIS A 70 -0.12 0.77 4.74
C HIS A 70 -1.06 -0.12 5.59
N PRO A 71 -2.20 0.41 6.10
CA PRO A 71 -3.13 -0.36 6.96
C PRO A 71 -3.56 -1.71 6.38
N PHE A 72 -3.60 -1.85 5.04
CA PHE A 72 -3.96 -3.10 4.38
C PHE A 72 -2.79 -4.08 4.18
N ALA A 73 -1.61 -3.78 4.71
CA ALA A 73 -0.46 -4.68 4.68
C ALA A 73 -0.54 -5.75 5.80
N SER A 74 -1.68 -6.42 5.92
CA SER A 74 -2.00 -7.34 7.03
C SER A 74 -0.94 -8.44 7.23
N LEU A 75 -0.41 -8.99 6.14
CA LEU A 75 0.67 -9.97 6.22
C LEU A 75 1.94 -9.39 6.85
N LEU A 76 2.32 -8.17 6.49
CA LEU A 76 3.48 -7.51 7.09
C LEU A 76 3.24 -7.25 8.59
N HIS A 77 2.06 -6.74 8.95
CA HIS A 77 1.72 -6.46 10.34
C HIS A 77 1.79 -7.71 11.22
N SER A 78 1.23 -8.84 10.73
CA SER A 78 1.32 -10.12 11.45
C SER A 78 2.77 -10.64 11.54
N THR A 79 3.56 -10.47 10.48
CA THR A 79 4.99 -10.85 10.48
C THR A 79 5.79 -10.00 11.48
N VAL A 80 5.58 -8.68 11.49
CA VAL A 80 6.20 -7.77 12.47
C VAL A 80 5.86 -8.18 13.89
N GLY A 81 4.58 -8.46 14.17
CA GLY A 81 4.14 -8.92 15.50
C GLY A 81 4.85 -10.20 15.94
N ALA A 82 4.87 -11.22 15.08
CA ALA A 82 5.50 -12.50 15.39
C ALA A 82 7.02 -12.38 15.62
N VAL A 83 7.72 -11.62 14.77
CA VAL A 83 9.16 -11.39 14.89
C VAL A 83 9.51 -10.58 16.13
N SER A 84 8.72 -9.55 16.43
CA SER A 84 8.93 -8.73 17.62
C SER A 84 8.77 -9.54 18.90
N GLU A 85 7.77 -10.41 18.97
CA GLU A 85 7.54 -11.30 20.10
C GLU A 85 8.70 -12.31 20.25
N GLN A 86 9.16 -12.91 19.16
CA GLN A 86 10.24 -13.89 19.17
C GLN A 86 11.60 -13.30 19.58
N LEU A 87 11.88 -12.05 19.22
CA LEU A 87 13.15 -11.37 19.49
C LEU A 87 13.10 -10.41 20.68
N ASP A 88 11.93 -10.29 21.33
CA ASP A 88 11.68 -9.32 22.41
C ASP A 88 12.03 -7.87 22.00
N ILE A 89 11.65 -7.50 20.77
CA ILE A 89 11.88 -6.16 20.23
C ILE A 89 10.59 -5.34 20.31
N PRO A 90 10.58 -4.14 20.91
CA PRO A 90 9.39 -3.29 20.94
C PRO A 90 8.97 -2.84 19.55
N VAL A 91 7.66 -2.71 19.34
CA VAL A 91 7.05 -2.21 18.11
C VAL A 91 6.24 -0.96 18.38
N ILE A 92 6.45 0.06 17.56
CA ILE A 92 5.56 1.23 17.49
C ILE A 92 4.76 1.12 16.20
N ARG A 93 3.43 0.98 16.31
CA ARG A 93 2.53 1.07 15.17
C ARG A 93 2.17 2.53 14.93
N LEU A 94 2.55 3.07 13.77
CA LEU A 94 2.24 4.43 13.36
C LEU A 94 1.19 4.41 12.25
N GLU A 95 -0.01 4.83 12.60
CA GLU A 95 -1.18 4.76 11.73
C GLU A 95 -1.82 6.13 11.52
N ARG A 96 -2.35 6.32 10.32
CA ARG A 96 -3.17 7.50 10.01
C ARG A 96 -4.46 7.47 10.80
N ARG A 97 -4.80 8.60 11.41
CA ARG A 97 -6.15 8.79 11.92
C ARG A 97 -7.10 9.08 10.75
N TYR A 98 -8.07 8.23 10.58
CA TYR A 98 -9.16 8.48 9.64
C TYR A 98 -10.20 9.39 10.29
N PRO A 99 -10.81 10.33 9.54
CA PRO A 99 -11.95 11.06 10.02
C PRO A 99 -13.11 10.09 10.35
N PRO A 100 -14.09 10.52 11.17
CA PRO A 100 -15.31 9.75 11.34
C PRO A 100 -15.93 9.38 9.99
N ARG A 101 -16.64 8.25 9.95
CA ARG A 101 -17.38 7.85 8.75
C ARG A 101 -18.36 8.96 8.37
N ASP A 102 -18.31 9.39 7.12
CA ASP A 102 -19.24 10.38 6.57
C ASP A 102 -20.59 9.69 6.33
N GLU A 103 -21.66 10.23 6.94
CA GLU A 103 -23.00 9.67 6.85
C GLU A 103 -23.61 9.82 5.44
N SER A 104 -23.06 10.70 4.59
CA SER A 104 -23.46 10.81 3.19
C SER A 104 -22.95 9.68 2.30
N LEU A 105 -22.04 8.84 2.83
CA LEU A 105 -21.44 7.71 2.12
C LEU A 105 -22.03 6.39 2.58
N VAL A 106 -22.20 5.47 1.65
CA VAL A 106 -22.56 4.09 1.97
C VAL A 106 -21.32 3.33 2.41
N TRP A 107 -21.36 2.79 3.62
CA TRP A 107 -20.28 2.02 4.21
C TRP A 107 -20.63 0.54 4.16
N CYS A 108 -19.74 -0.25 3.55
CA CYS A 108 -19.86 -1.70 3.47
C CYS A 108 -18.69 -2.34 4.23
N ASP A 109 -18.95 -3.43 4.94
CA ASP A 109 -17.94 -4.10 5.75
C ASP A 109 -17.09 -5.10 4.91
N SER A 110 -17.61 -5.48 3.74
CA SER A 110 -16.93 -6.36 2.80
C SER A 110 -17.14 -5.94 1.35
N PHE A 111 -16.37 -6.53 0.42
CA PHE A 111 -16.61 -6.37 -1.01
C PHE A 111 -17.90 -7.07 -1.46
N ASP A 112 -18.30 -8.15 -0.80
CA ASP A 112 -19.55 -8.84 -1.09
C ASP A 112 -20.75 -7.99 -0.70
N ASP A 113 -20.74 -7.35 0.48
CA ASP A 113 -21.78 -6.40 0.90
C ASP A 113 -21.87 -5.20 -0.06
N ALA A 114 -20.72 -4.72 -0.54
CA ALA A 114 -20.69 -3.65 -1.52
C ALA A 114 -21.32 -4.09 -2.85
N ILE A 115 -21.05 -5.32 -3.31
CA ILE A 115 -21.65 -5.85 -4.52
C ILE A 115 -23.16 -6.04 -4.35
N ASP A 116 -23.61 -6.58 -3.22
CA ASP A 116 -25.03 -6.77 -2.93
C ASP A 116 -25.76 -5.43 -2.88
N TYR A 117 -25.11 -4.40 -2.31
CA TYR A 117 -25.66 -3.04 -2.34
C TYR A 117 -25.80 -2.51 -3.78
N LEU A 118 -24.75 -2.65 -4.60
CA LEU A 118 -24.78 -2.19 -6.00
C LEU A 118 -25.85 -2.90 -6.81
N GLU A 119 -25.98 -4.23 -6.65
CA GLU A 119 -27.00 -5.02 -7.36
C GLU A 119 -28.42 -4.68 -6.89
N SER A 120 -28.66 -4.52 -5.59
CA SER A 120 -29.97 -4.18 -5.04
C SER A 120 -30.47 -2.77 -5.41
N HIS A 121 -29.56 -1.86 -5.73
CA HIS A 121 -29.88 -0.50 -6.17
C HIS A 121 -29.78 -0.32 -7.69
N GLU A 122 -29.69 -1.43 -8.45
CA GLU A 122 -29.63 -1.43 -9.91
C GLU A 122 -28.49 -0.56 -10.49
N ILE A 123 -27.38 -0.44 -9.76
CA ILE A 123 -26.21 0.32 -10.21
C ILE A 123 -25.45 -0.55 -11.21
N ASN A 124 -25.43 -0.14 -12.47
CA ASN A 124 -24.88 -0.93 -13.58
C ASN A 124 -23.51 -0.41 -14.07
N HIS A 125 -23.02 0.71 -13.52
CA HIS A 125 -21.73 1.31 -13.85
C HIS A 125 -20.96 1.65 -12.57
N LEU A 126 -19.76 1.14 -12.44
CA LEU A 126 -18.90 1.36 -11.27
C LEU A 126 -17.55 1.95 -11.69
N LEU A 127 -17.11 3.00 -10.99
CA LEU A 127 -15.72 3.43 -10.99
C LEU A 127 -15.06 2.99 -9.67
N ALA A 128 -14.23 1.96 -9.74
CA ALA A 128 -13.51 1.41 -8.58
C ALA A 128 -12.16 2.10 -8.41
N LEU A 129 -11.99 2.86 -7.32
CA LEU A 129 -10.76 3.58 -6.97
C LEU A 129 -9.94 2.83 -5.91
N SER A 130 -10.02 1.52 -5.90
CA SER A 130 -9.59 0.65 -4.80
C SER A 130 -8.28 -0.12 -5.04
N GLY A 131 -7.61 0.12 -6.15
CA GLY A 131 -6.32 -0.49 -6.49
C GLY A 131 -6.42 -1.86 -7.17
N VAL A 132 -5.29 -2.34 -7.73
CA VAL A 132 -5.24 -3.52 -8.62
C VAL A 132 -5.71 -4.82 -7.98
N GLN A 133 -5.44 -5.01 -6.69
CA GLN A 133 -5.80 -6.26 -5.99
C GLN A 133 -7.32 -6.41 -5.78
N THR A 134 -8.09 -5.35 -5.92
CA THR A 134 -9.54 -5.38 -5.73
C THR A 134 -10.29 -5.79 -6.99
N ILE A 135 -9.63 -5.84 -8.14
CA ILE A 135 -10.22 -6.31 -9.39
C ILE A 135 -10.78 -7.73 -9.20
N GLY A 136 -9.99 -8.63 -8.61
CA GLY A 136 -10.45 -10.00 -8.33
C GLY A 136 -11.60 -10.06 -7.33
N LYS A 137 -11.60 -9.20 -6.31
CA LYS A 137 -12.65 -9.16 -5.28
C LYS A 137 -14.00 -8.66 -5.80
N LEU A 138 -13.99 -7.82 -6.84
CA LEU A 138 -15.19 -7.31 -7.49
C LEU A 138 -15.62 -8.14 -8.70
N ARG A 139 -15.06 -9.35 -8.89
CA ARG A 139 -15.30 -10.19 -10.05
C ARG A 139 -16.77 -10.50 -10.29
N ARG A 140 -17.51 -10.89 -9.24
CA ARG A 140 -18.94 -11.19 -9.29
C ARG A 140 -19.77 -10.04 -9.87
N TYR A 141 -19.34 -8.77 -9.65
CA TYR A 141 -20.02 -7.59 -10.18
C TYR A 141 -19.60 -7.29 -11.63
N TRP A 142 -18.30 -7.19 -11.92
CA TRP A 142 -17.84 -6.75 -13.23
C TRP A 142 -18.00 -7.81 -14.35
N GLU A 143 -18.28 -9.06 -14.03
CA GLU A 143 -18.68 -10.07 -15.03
C GLU A 143 -20.07 -9.78 -15.60
N LYS A 144 -20.91 -9.02 -14.89
CA LYS A 144 -22.29 -8.70 -15.28
C LYS A 144 -22.49 -7.22 -15.66
N HIS A 145 -21.71 -6.34 -15.09
CA HIS A 145 -21.90 -4.88 -15.18
C HIS A 145 -20.63 -4.17 -15.64
N ALA A 146 -20.82 -2.95 -16.17
CA ALA A 146 -19.69 -2.10 -16.57
C ALA A 146 -18.90 -1.63 -15.33
N CYS A 147 -17.61 -1.89 -15.33
CA CYS A 147 -16.73 -1.49 -14.25
C CYS A 147 -15.42 -0.90 -14.78
N HIS A 148 -15.06 0.28 -14.27
CA HIS A 148 -13.81 0.94 -14.54
C HIS A 148 -12.93 0.88 -13.28
N PHE A 149 -11.70 0.39 -13.42
CA PHE A 149 -10.74 0.36 -12.34
C PHE A 149 -9.67 1.41 -12.55
N ARG A 150 -9.50 2.31 -11.59
CA ARG A 150 -8.33 3.16 -11.53
C ARG A 150 -7.22 2.43 -10.81
N VAL A 151 -6.16 2.09 -11.50
CA VAL A 151 -5.00 1.40 -10.95
C VAL A 151 -3.73 2.21 -11.16
N LEU A 152 -2.80 2.10 -10.21
CA LEU A 152 -1.43 2.56 -10.40
C LEU A 152 -0.67 1.42 -11.04
N ASP A 153 -0.12 1.63 -12.24
CA ASP A 153 0.74 0.63 -12.87
C ASP A 153 2.19 0.83 -12.46
N ARG A 154 2.97 -0.21 -12.75
CA ARG A 154 4.41 -0.21 -12.54
C ARG A 154 5.06 0.81 -13.47
N GLU A 155 6.15 1.40 -13.01
CA GLU A 155 6.95 2.37 -13.75
C GLU A 155 7.19 1.96 -15.20
N ILE A 156 6.69 2.78 -16.12
CA ILE A 156 7.22 2.86 -17.47
C ILE A 156 8.03 4.16 -17.50
N ASP A 157 9.32 4.07 -17.77
CA ASP A 157 10.26 5.20 -17.86
C ASP A 157 10.36 6.10 -16.61
N GLY A 158 10.36 5.52 -15.41
CA GLY A 158 10.54 6.28 -14.16
C GLY A 158 9.36 7.19 -13.78
N ARG A 159 8.17 6.99 -14.37
CA ARG A 159 6.95 7.74 -14.07
C ARG A 159 5.84 6.81 -13.65
N THR A 160 5.15 7.15 -12.56
CA THR A 160 3.95 6.44 -12.14
C THR A 160 2.80 6.74 -13.11
N ALA A 161 2.38 5.77 -13.88
CA ALA A 161 1.23 5.90 -14.76
C ALA A 161 -0.07 5.46 -14.04
N VAL A 162 -1.13 6.22 -14.25
CA VAL A 162 -2.48 5.88 -13.77
C VAL A 162 -3.26 5.33 -14.95
N TYR A 163 -3.73 4.08 -14.83
CA TYR A 163 -4.51 3.43 -15.87
C TYR A 163 -5.96 3.28 -15.46
N LEU A 164 -6.86 3.46 -16.44
CA LEU A 164 -8.22 2.98 -16.37
C LEU A 164 -8.31 1.65 -17.10
N CYS A 165 -8.64 0.60 -16.36
CA CYS A 165 -8.94 -0.71 -16.93
C CYS A 165 -10.47 -0.86 -17.02
N TYR A 166 -11.00 -1.12 -18.23
CA TYR A 166 -12.41 -1.39 -18.46
C TYR A 166 -12.66 -2.88 -18.61
N THR A 167 -13.67 -3.41 -17.93
CA THR A 167 -13.86 -4.86 -17.76
C THR A 167 -14.33 -5.62 -19.00
N GLN A 168 -14.95 -4.97 -19.97
CA GLN A 168 -15.38 -5.68 -21.18
C GLN A 168 -14.21 -6.12 -22.07
N ASN A 169 -12.96 -5.68 -21.78
CA ASN A 169 -11.76 -5.98 -22.58
C ASN A 169 -10.50 -6.15 -21.72
N ILE A 170 -10.55 -6.85 -20.58
CA ILE A 170 -9.37 -7.09 -19.72
C ILE A 170 -8.22 -7.79 -20.48
N LYS A 171 -8.48 -8.39 -21.62
CA LYS A 171 -7.45 -9.09 -22.39
C LYS A 171 -6.61 -8.23 -23.32
N SER A 172 -6.92 -6.96 -23.56
CA SER A 172 -6.22 -6.23 -24.62
C SER A 172 -5.91 -4.73 -24.44
N ASN A 173 -6.47 -3.98 -23.51
CA ASN A 173 -6.20 -2.53 -23.51
C ASN A 173 -6.14 -1.89 -22.13
N LEU A 174 -4.94 -1.79 -21.57
CA LEU A 174 -4.60 -0.76 -20.62
C LEU A 174 -4.42 0.55 -21.39
N THR A 175 -5.39 1.45 -21.33
CA THR A 175 -5.27 2.76 -21.97
C THR A 175 -4.78 3.77 -20.93
N PRO A 176 -3.63 4.43 -21.12
CA PRO A 176 -3.17 5.46 -20.19
C PRO A 176 -4.12 6.65 -20.23
N LEU A 177 -4.55 7.13 -19.04
CA LEU A 177 -5.46 8.28 -18.89
C LEU A 177 -4.85 9.61 -19.35
N PHE A 178 -3.52 9.68 -19.43
CA PHE A 178 -2.78 10.85 -19.89
C PHE A 178 -1.57 10.41 -20.69
N SER A 179 -1.69 10.41 -22.01
CA SER A 179 -0.54 10.63 -22.86
C SER A 179 -0.27 12.14 -22.81
N HIS A 180 0.77 12.58 -22.13
CA HIS A 180 1.26 13.93 -22.37
C HIS A 180 1.84 13.94 -23.78
N ALA A 181 0.99 14.33 -24.73
CA ALA A 181 1.46 14.85 -26.00
C ALA A 181 2.42 16.01 -25.69
N GLY A 182 3.63 15.91 -26.17
CA GLY A 182 4.63 16.95 -26.03
C GLY A 182 4.07 18.30 -26.47
N ARG A 183 4.39 19.32 -25.71
CA ARG A 183 4.35 20.69 -26.22
C ARG A 183 5.68 20.96 -26.97
N PRO A 184 5.60 21.70 -28.07
CA PRO A 184 6.76 22.11 -28.86
C PRO A 184 7.69 23.03 -28.07
#